data_c112b681b449eb7a04f68a2be489ca46
#
_entry.id   c112b681b449eb7a04f68a2be489ca46
#
_cell.length_a   1.000
_cell.length_b   1.000
_cell.length_c   1.000
_cell.angle_alpha   90.00
_cell.angle_beta   90.00
_cell.angle_gamma   90.00
#
_symmetry.space_group_name_H-M   'P 1'
#
loop_
_entity.id
_entity.type
_entity.pdbx_description
1 polymer ?
#
loop_
_entity_poly.entity_id
_entity_poly.type
_entity_poly.pdbx_seq_one_letter_code
_entity_poly.pdbx_strand_id
1 'polypeptide(L)'
;MYFGLSEEQESIQDFVKKFLADNASVDEIRKIANGEGEELEKNIFDGILNLGINTLLIPEEHNGLGAGLLHAVAVAQALGAGVGPIPFVGSYVMAPIAINLGGSEEQKNNYLPKIASNELRFGIGMSEFVGAREDAGIEFSKNKLNGRALFVLDAENSDFIILANKSGNIFLINAKDKGVKINKLTTVDKTRSFHEILLENVNAEILALTEDNNEIAKK
;
A
#
# COMPACT_ATOMS: atom_id res chain seq x y z
N MET A 1 -31.52 -6.19 10.24
CA MET A 1 -30.31 -5.72 9.50
C MET A 1 -29.26 -6.79 9.72
N TYR A 2 -28.73 -7.38 8.66
CA TYR A 2 -27.66 -8.38 8.75
C TYR A 2 -26.32 -7.65 8.83
N PHE A 3 -25.49 -7.98 9.81
CA PHE A 3 -24.20 -7.34 10.07
C PHE A 3 -22.99 -8.23 9.72
N GLY A 4 -23.22 -9.37 9.07
CA GLY A 4 -22.17 -10.27 8.60
C GLY A 4 -21.62 -9.85 7.24
N LEU A 5 -20.57 -10.56 6.80
CA LEU A 5 -20.06 -10.47 5.43
C LEU A 5 -21.11 -11.01 4.44
N SER A 6 -21.10 -10.52 3.21
CA SER A 6 -21.88 -11.14 2.13
C SER A 6 -21.24 -12.47 1.71
N GLU A 7 -22.01 -13.33 1.01
CA GLU A 7 -21.50 -14.62 0.50
C GLU A 7 -20.23 -14.44 -0.36
N GLU A 8 -20.16 -13.37 -1.14
CA GLU A 8 -19.01 -13.03 -1.95
C GLU A 8 -17.78 -12.63 -1.12
N GLN A 9 -18.00 -11.83 -0.05
CA GLN A 9 -16.97 -11.44 0.89
C GLN A 9 -16.48 -12.62 1.73
N GLU A 10 -17.36 -13.51 2.16
CA GLU A 10 -17.00 -14.75 2.83
C GLU A 10 -16.20 -15.66 1.91
N SER A 11 -16.60 -15.80 0.65
CA SER A 11 -15.91 -16.63 -0.33
C SER A 11 -14.46 -16.18 -0.56
N ILE A 12 -14.22 -14.89 -0.79
CA ILE A 12 -12.84 -14.40 -0.99
C ILE A 12 -12.01 -14.52 0.29
N GLN A 13 -12.61 -14.30 1.45
CA GLN A 13 -11.95 -14.50 2.73
C GLN A 13 -11.49 -15.94 2.91
N ASP A 14 -12.35 -16.90 2.58
CA ASP A 14 -12.07 -18.32 2.73
C ASP A 14 -11.03 -18.82 1.74
N PHE A 15 -11.00 -18.29 0.51
CA PHE A 15 -9.91 -18.56 -0.44
C PHE A 15 -8.55 -18.13 0.11
N VAL A 16 -8.47 -16.93 0.67
CA VAL A 16 -7.22 -16.42 1.26
C VAL A 16 -6.82 -17.25 2.49
N LYS A 17 -7.76 -17.57 3.40
CA LYS A 17 -7.50 -18.41 4.57
C LYS A 17 -6.98 -19.79 4.16
N LYS A 18 -7.66 -20.43 3.20
CA LYS A 18 -7.26 -21.75 2.71
C LYS A 18 -5.87 -21.71 2.09
N PHE A 19 -5.61 -20.73 1.22
CA PHE A 19 -4.29 -20.58 0.60
C PHE A 19 -3.19 -20.46 1.65
N LEU A 20 -3.37 -19.61 2.66
CA LEU A 20 -2.38 -19.42 3.73
C LEU A 20 -2.22 -20.69 4.58
N ALA A 21 -3.30 -21.39 4.91
CA ALA A 21 -3.23 -22.64 5.65
C ALA A 21 -2.43 -23.73 4.91
N ASP A 22 -2.54 -23.76 3.58
CA ASP A 22 -1.88 -24.75 2.74
C ASP A 22 -0.41 -24.41 2.41
N ASN A 23 -0.04 -23.10 2.40
CA ASN A 23 1.25 -22.63 1.84
C ASN A 23 2.08 -21.75 2.79
N ALA A 24 1.60 -21.42 3.97
CA ALA A 24 2.24 -20.47 4.89
C ALA A 24 2.15 -20.94 6.34
N SER A 25 2.80 -22.06 6.66
CA SER A 25 2.87 -22.54 8.04
C SER A 25 3.56 -21.52 8.96
N VAL A 26 3.28 -21.59 10.26
CA VAL A 26 3.90 -20.69 11.26
C VAL A 26 5.42 -20.75 11.21
N ASP A 27 6.01 -21.93 10.96
CA ASP A 27 7.46 -22.07 10.88
C ASP A 27 8.05 -21.44 9.61
N GLU A 28 7.31 -21.47 8.51
CA GLU A 28 7.68 -20.78 7.27
C GLU A 28 7.60 -19.27 7.43
N ILE A 29 6.53 -18.76 8.05
CA ILE A 29 6.41 -17.31 8.37
C ILE A 29 7.56 -16.86 9.29
N ARG A 30 7.95 -17.67 10.27
CA ARG A 30 9.12 -17.36 11.12
C ARG A 30 10.43 -17.27 10.34
N LYS A 31 10.65 -18.12 9.34
CA LYS A 31 11.82 -18.04 8.45
C LYS A 31 11.80 -16.71 7.68
N ILE A 32 10.66 -16.36 7.08
CA ILE A 32 10.49 -15.07 6.37
C ILE A 32 10.79 -13.89 7.31
N ALA A 33 10.21 -13.89 8.51
CA ALA A 33 10.42 -12.85 9.52
C ALA A 33 11.89 -12.71 9.98
N ASN A 34 12.67 -13.79 9.86
CA ASN A 34 14.10 -13.80 10.15
C ASN A 34 14.99 -13.49 8.93
N GLY A 35 14.40 -13.28 7.75
CA GLY A 35 15.13 -13.01 6.51
C GLY A 35 15.72 -14.26 5.84
N GLU A 36 15.19 -15.46 6.17
CA GLU A 36 15.69 -16.74 5.67
C GLU A 36 14.80 -17.37 4.59
N GLY A 37 13.77 -16.68 4.13
CA GLY A 37 12.72 -17.26 3.29
C GLY A 37 12.35 -16.44 2.05
N GLU A 38 13.28 -15.83 1.34
CA GLU A 38 12.99 -14.95 0.20
C GLU A 38 12.18 -15.64 -0.92
N GLU A 39 12.57 -16.87 -1.30
CA GLU A 39 11.82 -17.64 -2.32
C GLU A 39 10.43 -18.03 -1.81
N LEU A 40 10.32 -18.38 -0.54
CA LEU A 40 9.05 -18.73 0.09
C LEU A 40 8.12 -17.52 0.17
N GLU A 41 8.65 -16.37 0.60
CA GLU A 41 7.91 -15.09 0.62
C GLU A 41 7.38 -14.76 -0.77
N LYS A 42 8.22 -14.90 -1.79
CA LYS A 42 7.82 -14.70 -3.19
C LYS A 42 6.71 -15.67 -3.63
N ASN A 43 6.81 -16.93 -3.31
CA ASN A 43 5.81 -17.94 -3.67
C ASN A 43 4.46 -17.66 -2.99
N ILE A 44 4.46 -17.29 -1.71
CA ILE A 44 3.26 -16.88 -0.98
C ILE A 44 2.66 -15.60 -1.62
N PHE A 45 3.50 -14.63 -1.92
CA PHE A 45 3.09 -13.38 -2.54
C PHE A 45 2.42 -13.64 -3.90
N ASP A 46 3.10 -14.35 -4.80
CA ASP A 46 2.58 -14.66 -6.14
C ASP A 46 1.28 -15.49 -6.06
N GLY A 47 1.22 -16.46 -5.14
CA GLY A 47 0.02 -17.29 -4.94
C GLY A 47 -1.19 -16.49 -4.45
N ILE A 48 -1.00 -15.55 -3.52
CA ILE A 48 -2.08 -14.67 -3.05
C ILE A 48 -2.53 -13.71 -4.15
N LEU A 49 -1.61 -13.17 -4.95
CA LEU A 49 -1.99 -12.31 -6.08
C LEU A 49 -2.79 -13.05 -7.14
N ASN A 50 -2.53 -14.34 -7.36
CA ASN A 50 -3.31 -15.18 -8.26
C ASN A 50 -4.78 -15.34 -7.81
N LEU A 51 -5.11 -14.98 -6.56
CA LEU A 51 -6.49 -14.88 -6.08
C LEU A 51 -7.18 -13.56 -6.50
N GLY A 52 -6.47 -12.65 -7.17
CA GLY A 52 -7.01 -11.39 -7.67
C GLY A 52 -7.15 -10.29 -6.63
N ILE A 53 -6.56 -10.41 -5.45
CA ILE A 53 -6.71 -9.42 -4.36
C ILE A 53 -6.19 -8.02 -4.71
N ASN A 54 -5.21 -7.93 -5.61
CA ASN A 54 -4.64 -6.67 -6.10
C ASN A 54 -5.60 -5.88 -6.99
N THR A 55 -6.66 -6.52 -7.51
CA THR A 55 -7.63 -5.91 -8.42
C THR A 55 -8.89 -5.40 -7.70
N LEU A 56 -9.10 -5.78 -6.43
CA LEU A 56 -10.35 -5.57 -5.70
C LEU A 56 -10.89 -4.14 -5.74
N LEU A 57 -10.04 -3.16 -5.41
CA LEU A 57 -10.44 -1.76 -5.25
C LEU A 57 -10.17 -0.90 -6.48
N ILE A 58 -9.74 -1.50 -7.57
CA ILE A 58 -9.51 -0.83 -8.83
C ILE A 58 -10.80 -0.87 -9.63
N PRO A 59 -11.26 0.25 -10.22
CA PRO A 59 -12.43 0.27 -11.08
C PRO A 59 -12.32 -0.68 -12.27
N GLU A 60 -13.45 -1.22 -12.76
CA GLU A 60 -13.50 -2.15 -13.90
C GLU A 60 -12.89 -1.54 -15.16
N GLU A 61 -13.09 -0.24 -15.39
CA GLU A 61 -12.51 0.52 -16.51
C GLU A 61 -10.97 0.56 -16.50
N HIS A 62 -10.35 0.26 -15.36
CA HIS A 62 -8.90 0.15 -15.17
C HIS A 62 -8.44 -1.30 -14.92
N ASN A 63 -9.18 -2.29 -15.41
CA ASN A 63 -8.92 -3.72 -15.27
C ASN A 63 -9.01 -4.25 -13.83
N GLY A 64 -9.78 -3.59 -12.96
CA GLY A 64 -10.07 -4.03 -11.60
C GLY A 64 -11.40 -4.76 -11.47
N LEU A 65 -11.75 -5.14 -10.25
CA LEU A 65 -13.05 -5.75 -9.91
C LEU A 65 -14.10 -4.71 -9.45
N GLY A 66 -13.71 -3.47 -9.18
CA GLY A 66 -14.63 -2.44 -8.69
C GLY A 66 -15.31 -2.80 -7.37
N ALA A 67 -14.74 -3.70 -6.59
CA ALA A 67 -15.32 -4.15 -5.32
C ALA A 67 -15.26 -3.06 -4.24
N GLY A 68 -16.16 -3.14 -3.26
CA GLY A 68 -16.19 -2.20 -2.16
C GLY A 68 -15.14 -2.49 -1.09
N LEU A 69 -14.88 -1.51 -0.21
CA LEU A 69 -13.89 -1.61 0.86
C LEU A 69 -14.11 -2.80 1.81
N LEU A 70 -15.36 -3.25 2.01
CA LEU A 70 -15.66 -4.42 2.84
C LEU A 70 -15.04 -5.72 2.29
N HIS A 71 -14.84 -5.86 0.98
CA HIS A 71 -14.10 -6.99 0.39
C HIS A 71 -12.62 -6.94 0.81
N ALA A 72 -12.01 -5.75 0.78
CA ALA A 72 -10.65 -5.58 1.26
C ALA A 72 -10.52 -5.85 2.77
N VAL A 73 -11.53 -5.49 3.58
CA VAL A 73 -11.57 -5.82 5.01
C VAL A 73 -11.61 -7.33 5.23
N ALA A 74 -12.43 -8.07 4.47
CA ALA A 74 -12.51 -9.52 4.55
C ALA A 74 -11.16 -10.19 4.23
N VAL A 75 -10.48 -9.71 3.18
CA VAL A 75 -9.12 -10.15 2.82
C VAL A 75 -8.11 -9.80 3.92
N ALA A 76 -8.14 -8.56 4.44
CA ALA A 76 -7.23 -8.12 5.50
C ALA A 76 -7.38 -8.96 6.77
N GLN A 77 -8.60 -9.34 7.14
CA GLN A 77 -8.85 -10.25 8.27
C GLN A 77 -8.22 -11.63 8.05
N ALA A 78 -8.35 -12.19 6.85
CA ALA A 78 -7.75 -13.48 6.52
C ALA A 78 -6.21 -13.42 6.53
N LEU A 79 -5.65 -12.37 5.93
CA LEU A 79 -4.21 -12.13 5.92
C LEU A 79 -3.64 -11.94 7.34
N GLY A 80 -4.34 -11.17 8.18
CA GLY A 80 -3.93 -10.96 9.57
C GLY A 80 -4.00 -12.23 10.40
N ALA A 81 -5.05 -13.03 10.25
CA ALA A 81 -5.20 -14.31 10.95
C ALA A 81 -4.12 -15.33 10.56
N GLY A 82 -3.72 -15.35 9.28
CA GLY A 82 -2.67 -16.23 8.75
C GLY A 82 -1.27 -15.60 8.76
N VAL A 83 -1.10 -14.38 9.29
CA VAL A 83 0.16 -13.62 9.26
C VAL A 83 0.77 -13.53 7.85
N GLY A 84 -0.08 -13.25 6.85
CA GLY A 84 0.33 -13.19 5.44
C GLY A 84 1.34 -12.06 5.18
N PRO A 85 2.57 -12.36 4.74
CA PRO A 85 3.65 -11.37 4.62
C PRO A 85 3.59 -10.63 3.27
N ILE A 86 2.48 -9.96 2.99
CA ILE A 86 2.28 -9.25 1.72
C ILE A 86 1.95 -7.76 1.94
N PRO A 87 2.31 -6.85 1.00
CA PRO A 87 2.08 -5.42 1.09
C PRO A 87 0.63 -5.04 0.77
N PHE A 88 -0.36 -5.75 1.35
CA PHE A 88 -1.76 -5.61 0.96
C PHE A 88 -2.31 -4.21 1.22
N VAL A 89 -2.14 -3.71 2.46
CA VAL A 89 -2.75 -2.43 2.85
C VAL A 89 -2.16 -1.26 2.06
N GLY A 90 -0.84 -1.20 1.92
CA GLY A 90 -0.17 -0.11 1.19
C GLY A 90 -0.46 -0.17 -0.30
N SER A 91 -0.03 -1.24 -0.96
CA SER A 91 -0.02 -1.33 -2.42
C SER A 91 -1.40 -1.61 -3.04
N TYR A 92 -2.28 -2.36 -2.34
CA TYR A 92 -3.53 -2.85 -2.95
C TYR A 92 -4.81 -2.30 -2.31
N VAL A 93 -4.69 -1.52 -1.23
CA VAL A 93 -5.82 -0.79 -0.64
C VAL A 93 -5.60 0.72 -0.75
N MET A 94 -4.58 1.24 -0.07
CA MET A 94 -4.40 2.70 0.05
C MET A 94 -3.97 3.34 -1.28
N ALA A 95 -3.05 2.73 -2.03
CA ALA A 95 -2.59 3.29 -3.29
C ALA A 95 -3.71 3.39 -4.35
N PRO A 96 -4.48 2.32 -4.65
CA PRO A 96 -5.61 2.43 -5.58
C PRO A 96 -6.64 3.48 -5.15
N ILE A 97 -6.98 3.54 -3.86
CA ILE A 97 -7.93 4.53 -3.34
C ILE A 97 -7.40 5.94 -3.54
N ALA A 98 -6.14 6.22 -3.15
CA ALA A 98 -5.55 7.55 -3.27
C ALA A 98 -5.49 8.01 -4.74
N ILE A 99 -5.10 7.13 -5.66
CA ILE A 99 -5.03 7.44 -7.10
C ILE A 99 -6.43 7.61 -7.69
N ASN A 100 -7.38 6.73 -7.34
CA ASN A 100 -8.73 6.80 -7.89
C ASN A 100 -9.50 8.06 -7.41
N LEU A 101 -9.33 8.46 -6.15
CA LEU A 101 -10.03 9.61 -5.60
C LEU A 101 -9.31 10.94 -5.88
N GLY A 102 -7.99 10.96 -5.89
CA GLY A 102 -7.19 12.17 -5.98
C GLY A 102 -6.50 12.38 -7.33
N GLY A 103 -6.25 11.33 -8.09
CA GLY A 103 -5.51 11.39 -9.34
C GLY A 103 -6.30 12.02 -10.49
N SER A 104 -5.58 12.67 -11.41
CA SER A 104 -6.12 13.06 -12.70
C SER A 104 -6.45 11.81 -13.53
N GLU A 105 -7.28 11.97 -14.57
CA GLU A 105 -7.59 10.86 -15.49
C GLU A 105 -6.33 10.25 -16.15
N GLU A 106 -5.33 11.09 -16.44
CA GLU A 106 -4.04 10.61 -16.95
C GLU A 106 -3.31 9.74 -15.92
N GLN A 107 -3.29 10.16 -14.64
CA GLN A 107 -2.68 9.38 -13.56
C GLN A 107 -3.43 8.08 -13.30
N LYS A 108 -4.77 8.10 -13.28
CA LYS A 108 -5.58 6.88 -13.13
C LYS A 108 -5.28 5.88 -14.24
N ASN A 109 -5.31 6.32 -15.51
CA ASN A 109 -5.04 5.49 -16.67
C ASN A 109 -3.60 4.95 -16.69
N ASN A 110 -2.64 5.69 -16.13
CA ASN A 110 -1.24 5.26 -16.10
C ASN A 110 -0.93 4.28 -14.96
N TYR A 111 -1.53 4.46 -13.79
CA TYR A 111 -1.14 3.72 -12.59
C TYR A 111 -2.09 2.57 -12.24
N LEU A 112 -3.41 2.75 -12.29
CA LEU A 112 -4.37 1.74 -11.83
C LEU A 112 -4.28 0.41 -12.59
N PRO A 113 -4.19 0.37 -13.93
CA PRO A 113 -4.03 -0.89 -14.65
C PRO A 113 -2.74 -1.63 -14.31
N LYS A 114 -1.66 -0.88 -14.01
CA LYS A 114 -0.37 -1.48 -13.65
C LYS A 114 -0.33 -2.01 -12.22
N ILE A 115 -1.14 -1.47 -11.32
CA ILE A 115 -1.38 -2.09 -9.99
C ILE A 115 -2.18 -3.38 -10.19
N ALA A 116 -3.22 -3.35 -11.02
CA ALA A 116 -4.03 -4.53 -11.31
C ALA A 116 -3.22 -5.67 -11.91
N SER A 117 -2.25 -5.38 -12.78
CA SER A 117 -1.32 -6.37 -13.37
C SER A 117 -0.11 -6.70 -12.50
N ASN A 118 0.02 -6.07 -11.31
CA ASN A 118 1.20 -6.18 -10.43
C ASN A 118 2.53 -5.75 -11.10
N GLU A 119 2.46 -4.90 -12.11
CA GLU A 119 3.66 -4.29 -12.72
C GLU A 119 4.26 -3.19 -11.86
N LEU A 120 3.45 -2.51 -11.04
CA LEU A 120 3.86 -1.45 -10.14
C LEU A 120 3.43 -1.73 -8.70
N ARG A 121 4.34 -1.44 -7.78
CA ARG A 121 4.12 -1.50 -6.32
C ARG A 121 4.31 -0.13 -5.70
N PHE A 122 3.54 0.13 -4.63
CA PHE A 122 3.52 1.41 -3.96
C PHE A 122 3.84 1.28 -2.49
N GLY A 123 4.75 2.14 -2.02
CA GLY A 123 4.90 2.43 -0.60
C GLY A 123 3.95 3.55 -0.17
N ILE A 124 3.51 3.56 1.09
CA ILE A 124 2.56 4.55 1.62
C ILE A 124 3.06 5.16 2.92
N GLY A 125 3.14 6.50 2.96
CA GLY A 125 3.52 7.27 4.14
C GLY A 125 2.50 8.35 4.47
N MET A 126 1.69 8.12 5.51
CA MET A 126 0.64 9.02 5.98
C MET A 126 0.89 9.55 7.41
N SER A 127 2.01 9.18 8.03
CA SER A 127 2.27 9.46 9.45
C SER A 127 2.30 10.95 9.79
N GLU A 128 2.77 11.79 8.90
CA GLU A 128 2.79 13.23 9.11
C GLU A 128 1.39 13.83 9.13
N PHE A 129 0.51 13.38 8.23
CA PHE A 129 -0.88 13.83 8.16
C PHE A 129 -1.66 13.47 9.42
N VAL A 130 -1.41 12.30 10.00
CA VAL A 130 -2.07 11.88 11.24
C VAL A 130 -1.37 12.37 12.51
N GLY A 131 -0.29 13.16 12.37
CA GLY A 131 0.41 13.76 13.51
C GLY A 131 1.20 12.77 14.36
N ALA A 132 1.67 11.66 13.78
CA ALA A 132 2.32 10.59 14.53
C ALA A 132 3.69 10.99 15.10
N ARG A 133 4.40 11.96 14.51
CA ARG A 133 5.72 12.40 14.95
C ARG A 133 5.95 13.89 14.69
N GLU A 134 6.53 14.57 15.69
CA GLU A 134 6.84 16.00 15.55
C GLU A 134 8.12 16.27 14.74
N ASP A 135 9.04 15.30 14.70
CA ASP A 135 10.34 15.40 14.03
C ASP A 135 10.32 14.91 12.56
N ALA A 136 9.16 14.57 12.05
CA ALA A 136 8.94 14.28 10.64
C ALA A 136 8.23 15.46 9.98
N GLY A 137 8.52 15.70 8.71
CA GLY A 137 7.87 16.76 7.95
C GLY A 137 8.31 16.75 6.50
N ILE A 138 7.33 16.92 5.61
CA ILE A 138 7.53 17.03 4.18
C ILE A 138 7.14 18.45 3.75
N GLU A 139 8.09 19.16 3.17
CA GLU A 139 7.88 20.48 2.58
C GLU A 139 7.81 20.37 1.07
N PHE A 140 6.76 20.95 0.49
CA PHE A 140 6.58 21.03 -0.95
C PHE A 140 6.77 22.47 -1.42
N SER A 141 7.73 22.67 -2.28
CA SER A 141 8.04 24.01 -2.85
C SER A 141 8.66 23.84 -4.23
N LYS A 142 8.22 24.69 -5.18
CA LYS A 142 8.73 24.67 -6.58
C LYS A 142 8.71 23.28 -7.23
N ASN A 143 7.63 22.53 -7.04
CA ASN A 143 7.42 21.15 -7.52
C ASN A 143 8.45 20.14 -6.98
N LYS A 144 9.07 20.44 -5.85
CA LYS A 144 10.04 19.57 -5.17
C LYS A 144 9.61 19.27 -3.75
N LEU A 145 9.87 18.03 -3.33
CA LEU A 145 9.76 17.63 -1.94
C LEU A 145 11.11 17.61 -1.27
N ASN A 146 11.13 18.11 -0.04
CA ASN A 146 12.25 18.01 0.89
C ASN A 146 11.72 17.59 2.25
N GLY A 147 12.56 16.93 3.03
CA GLY A 147 12.22 16.58 4.39
C GLY A 147 12.28 15.09 4.67
N ARG A 148 11.41 14.63 5.59
CA ARG A 148 11.49 13.32 6.17
C ARG A 148 10.09 12.75 6.42
N ALA A 149 9.83 11.57 5.87
CA ALA A 149 8.64 10.78 6.20
C ALA A 149 9.01 9.57 7.05
N LEU A 150 8.22 9.28 8.08
CA LEU A 150 8.42 8.15 8.99
C LEU A 150 7.28 7.14 8.85
N PHE A 151 7.59 5.88 9.21
CA PHE A 151 6.64 4.77 9.18
C PHE A 151 5.98 4.57 7.81
N VAL A 152 6.76 4.77 6.74
CA VAL A 152 6.32 4.47 5.38
C VAL A 152 6.24 2.96 5.20
N LEU A 153 5.06 2.48 4.85
CA LEU A 153 4.80 1.06 4.61
C LEU A 153 5.40 0.63 3.28
N ASP A 154 6.07 -0.52 3.26
CA ASP A 154 6.43 -1.29 2.07
C ASP A 154 7.27 -0.53 1.02
N ALA A 155 8.04 0.50 1.44
CA ALA A 155 8.79 1.35 0.51
C ALA A 155 10.00 0.64 -0.14
N GLU A 156 10.61 -0.34 0.51
CA GLU A 156 11.86 -0.98 0.07
C GLU A 156 11.77 -1.61 -1.33
N ASN A 157 10.62 -2.21 -1.63
CA ASN A 157 10.37 -2.91 -2.90
C ASN A 157 9.32 -2.20 -3.76
N SER A 158 9.10 -0.91 -3.53
CA SER A 158 8.15 -0.12 -4.30
C SER A 158 8.79 0.57 -5.49
N ASP A 159 8.01 0.81 -6.54
CA ASP A 159 8.38 1.64 -7.67
C ASP A 159 8.05 3.10 -7.41
N PHE A 160 6.95 3.33 -6.72
CA PHE A 160 6.49 4.65 -6.33
C PHE A 160 6.14 4.68 -4.83
N ILE A 161 6.21 5.88 -4.25
CA ILE A 161 5.80 6.12 -2.86
C ILE A 161 4.76 7.25 -2.85
N ILE A 162 3.63 7.00 -2.20
CA ILE A 162 2.62 8.01 -1.93
C ILE A 162 2.85 8.55 -0.53
N LEU A 163 2.98 9.86 -0.42
CA LEU A 163 3.25 10.56 0.83
C LEU A 163 2.22 11.65 1.08
N ALA A 164 1.77 11.81 2.31
CA ALA A 164 0.92 12.92 2.71
C ALA A 164 1.65 13.83 3.69
N ASN A 165 1.51 15.16 3.53
CA ASN A 165 2.01 16.14 4.47
C ASN A 165 0.92 16.59 5.47
N LYS A 166 1.29 17.43 6.44
CA LYS A 166 0.38 17.98 7.47
C LYS A 166 -0.84 18.72 6.91
N SER A 167 -0.70 19.31 5.72
CA SER A 167 -1.77 20.04 5.06
C SER A 167 -2.75 19.15 4.31
N GLY A 168 -2.55 17.83 4.31
CA GLY A 168 -3.38 16.88 3.58
C GLY A 168 -3.09 16.82 2.08
N ASN A 169 -2.02 17.44 1.60
CA ASN A 169 -1.57 17.28 0.24
C ASN A 169 -0.95 15.88 0.08
N ILE A 170 -1.33 15.20 -0.99
CA ILE A 170 -0.84 13.86 -1.32
C ILE A 170 0.07 13.95 -2.53
N PHE A 171 1.25 13.38 -2.40
CA PHE A 171 2.30 13.39 -3.40
C PHE A 171 2.65 11.98 -3.82
N LEU A 172 2.93 11.83 -5.12
CA LEU A 172 3.48 10.61 -5.70
C LEU A 172 4.91 10.90 -6.14
N ILE A 173 5.84 10.08 -5.67
CA ILE A 173 7.25 10.16 -6.02
C ILE A 173 7.76 8.83 -6.58
N ASN A 174 8.75 8.89 -7.45
CA ASN A 174 9.48 7.71 -7.88
C ASN A 174 10.44 7.27 -6.76
N ALA A 175 10.32 6.02 -6.30
CA ALA A 175 11.14 5.49 -5.22
C ALA A 175 12.64 5.42 -5.58
N LYS A 176 12.96 5.44 -6.88
CA LYS A 176 14.33 5.37 -7.43
C LYS A 176 14.91 6.75 -7.79
N ASP A 177 14.20 7.86 -7.48
CA ASP A 177 14.74 9.20 -7.68
C ASP A 177 16.02 9.39 -6.83
N LYS A 178 17.01 10.09 -7.39
CA LYS A 178 18.31 10.29 -6.73
C LYS A 178 18.23 11.01 -5.39
N GLY A 179 17.19 11.82 -5.19
CA GLY A 179 16.92 12.53 -3.94
C GLY A 179 16.19 11.70 -2.89
N VAL A 180 15.81 10.46 -3.19
CA VAL A 180 15.11 9.56 -2.27
C VAL A 180 16.11 8.62 -1.61
N LYS A 181 16.11 8.62 -0.27
CA LYS A 181 16.85 7.63 0.51
C LYS A 181 15.88 6.87 1.40
N ILE A 182 15.84 5.56 1.25
CA ILE A 182 14.98 4.64 2.00
C ILE A 182 15.81 3.96 3.08
N ASN A 183 15.44 4.15 4.34
CA ASN A 183 16.07 3.50 5.49
C ASN A 183 15.07 2.59 6.18
N LYS A 184 15.35 1.31 6.30
CA LYS A 184 14.51 0.36 7.02
C LYS A 184 14.49 0.66 8.51
N LEU A 185 13.30 0.68 9.11
CA LEU A 185 13.11 0.84 10.54
C LEU A 185 13.09 -0.54 11.23
N THR A 186 13.71 -0.63 12.40
CA THR A 186 13.59 -1.82 13.25
C THR A 186 12.29 -1.75 14.03
N THR A 187 11.39 -2.70 13.77
CA THR A 187 10.08 -2.80 14.43
C THR A 187 9.92 -4.14 15.12
N VAL A 188 8.92 -4.24 16.01
CA VAL A 188 8.59 -5.50 16.70
C VAL A 188 8.02 -6.51 15.72
N ASP A 189 7.13 -6.06 14.82
CA ASP A 189 6.63 -6.89 13.73
C ASP A 189 7.69 -6.98 12.62
N LYS A 190 8.20 -8.19 12.38
CA LYS A 190 9.19 -8.48 11.36
C LYS A 190 8.58 -9.02 10.07
N THR A 191 7.27 -9.26 10.05
CA THR A 191 6.55 -9.72 8.86
C THR A 191 6.14 -8.58 7.93
N ARG A 192 6.24 -7.33 8.44
CA ARG A 192 5.96 -6.10 7.67
C ARG A 192 7.16 -5.16 7.74
N SER A 193 7.40 -4.43 6.66
CA SER A 193 8.50 -3.48 6.60
C SER A 193 8.00 -2.05 6.71
N PHE A 194 8.61 -1.29 7.62
CA PHE A 194 8.41 0.14 7.79
C PHE A 194 9.73 0.87 7.51
N HIS A 195 9.61 2.05 6.92
CA HIS A 195 10.77 2.80 6.46
C HIS A 195 10.69 4.26 6.89
N GLU A 196 11.86 4.86 7.04
CA GLU A 196 12.09 6.29 6.98
C GLU A 196 12.45 6.64 5.55
N ILE A 197 11.85 7.68 5.02
CA ILE A 197 12.19 8.23 3.70
C ILE A 197 12.76 9.63 3.90
N LEU A 198 14.00 9.83 3.47
CA LEU A 198 14.61 11.15 3.39
C LEU A 198 14.49 11.66 1.97
N LEU A 199 14.09 12.92 1.83
CA LEU A 199 13.81 13.59 0.57
C LEU A 199 14.70 14.81 0.41
N GLU A 200 15.44 14.88 -0.69
CA GLU A 200 16.26 16.02 -1.06
C GLU A 200 16.00 16.40 -2.51
N ASN A 201 15.29 17.52 -2.71
CA ASN A 201 14.92 18.04 -4.04
C ASN A 201 14.22 17.03 -4.97
N VAL A 202 13.40 16.15 -4.42
CA VAL A 202 12.70 15.08 -5.15
C VAL A 202 11.57 15.65 -5.99
N ASN A 203 11.49 15.24 -7.25
CA ASN A 203 10.35 15.56 -8.11
C ASN A 203 9.10 14.83 -7.58
N ALA A 204 7.99 15.56 -7.50
CA ALA A 204 6.74 14.98 -7.05
C ALA A 204 5.61 15.34 -8.01
N GLU A 205 4.79 14.34 -8.29
CA GLU A 205 3.46 14.58 -8.84
C GLU A 205 2.52 14.85 -7.67
N ILE A 206 1.68 15.86 -7.81
CA ILE A 206 0.56 16.06 -6.89
C ILE A 206 -0.59 15.20 -7.43
N LEU A 207 -1.14 14.33 -6.62
CA LEU A 207 -2.42 13.73 -6.95
C LEU A 207 -3.47 14.84 -6.96
N ALA A 208 -4.25 14.96 -8.04
CA ALA A 208 -5.21 16.04 -8.21
C ALA A 208 -6.20 16.03 -7.04
N LEU A 209 -6.15 17.08 -6.23
CA LEU A 209 -6.99 17.23 -5.06
C LEU A 209 -8.11 18.22 -5.36
N THR A 210 -9.30 17.92 -4.91
CA THR A 210 -10.38 18.91 -4.84
C THR A 210 -10.06 19.94 -3.75
N GLU A 211 -10.77 21.06 -3.69
CA GLU A 211 -10.53 22.14 -2.71
C GLU A 211 -10.53 21.66 -1.24
N ASP A 212 -11.06 20.47 -0.97
CA ASP A 212 -11.06 19.84 0.35
C ASP A 212 -10.05 18.68 0.45
N ASN A 213 -8.77 19.02 0.33
CA ASN A 213 -7.62 18.09 0.39
C ASN A 213 -7.64 17.18 1.63
N ASN A 214 -8.23 17.64 2.74
CA ASN A 214 -8.32 16.87 3.98
C ASN A 214 -9.31 15.71 3.91
N GLU A 215 -10.29 15.74 3.01
CA GLU A 215 -11.27 14.66 2.88
C GLU A 215 -10.74 13.43 2.17
N ILE A 216 -9.86 13.60 1.18
CA ILE A 216 -9.26 12.48 0.45
C ILE A 216 -8.29 11.71 1.35
N ALA A 217 -7.51 12.41 2.15
CA ALA A 217 -6.56 11.81 3.08
C ALA A 217 -7.24 11.08 4.26
N LYS A 218 -8.52 11.36 4.54
CA LYS A 218 -9.32 10.76 5.62
C LYS A 218 -10.17 9.58 5.17
N LYS A 219 -10.40 9.41 3.87
CA LYS A 219 -11.13 8.27 3.31
C LYS A 219 -10.22 7.07 3.11
#